data_ba141103dc4204e39a58bffbc0a07568
#
_entry.id   ba141103dc4204e39a58bffbc0a07568
#
_cell.length_a   1.000
_cell.length_b   1.000
_cell.length_c   1.000
_cell.angle_alpha   90.00
_cell.angle_beta   90.00
_cell.angle_gamma   90.00
#
_symmetry.space_group_name_H-M   'P 1'
#
loop_
_entity.id
_entity.type
_entity.pdbx_description
1 polymer ?
#
loop_
_entity_poly.entity_id
_entity_poly.type
_entity_poly.pdbx_seq_one_letter_code
_entity_poly.pdbx_strand_id
1 'polypeptide(L)'
;RLQAGFDRDKVTKKFYGEFEKQRKSFAEFIAGIPDTGEDLRWYTAVLIDRLMFLWFLQEKRFLDDKKDYLQQRLMDHVNAQHAISFYRRFLCPLFFRGFAEERTEANRATIRAEFGDVPFLNGGLFARHELEQRHCAALDVADAAFEKLFAFFAQWDWHLDDRPLEKKAGKADKRDPINPDVLGYIFEKFVNQKQKQMGTYYTKEDITEYIGKNTI
;
A
#
# COMPACT_ATOMS: atom_id res chain seq x y z
N ARG A 1 6.01 -28.81 -4.70
CA ARG A 1 6.66 -27.45 -4.79
C ARG A 1 6.33 -26.75 -6.12
N LEU A 2 6.41 -27.42 -7.28
CA LEU A 2 6.08 -26.81 -8.58
C LEU A 2 4.61 -26.38 -8.68
N GLN A 3 3.66 -27.19 -8.21
CA GLN A 3 2.22 -26.86 -8.22
C GLN A 3 1.91 -25.59 -7.41
N ALA A 4 2.50 -25.44 -6.22
CA ALA A 4 2.32 -24.27 -5.37
C ALA A 4 2.89 -22.98 -6.02
N GLY A 5 3.97 -23.07 -6.79
CA GLY A 5 4.51 -21.96 -7.57
C GLY A 5 3.57 -21.50 -8.69
N PHE A 6 2.98 -22.44 -9.43
CA PHE A 6 2.00 -22.13 -10.48
C PHE A 6 0.71 -21.50 -9.93
N ASP A 7 0.25 -21.96 -8.77
CA ASP A 7 -0.96 -21.42 -8.15
C ASP A 7 -0.72 -19.97 -7.64
N ARG A 8 0.45 -19.67 -7.09
CA ARG A 8 0.84 -18.30 -6.70
C ARG A 8 0.89 -17.35 -7.91
N ASP A 9 1.53 -17.76 -8.99
CA ASP A 9 1.61 -16.95 -10.23
C ASP A 9 0.21 -16.64 -10.79
N LYS A 10 -0.71 -17.60 -10.72
CA LYS A 10 -2.09 -17.43 -11.18
C LYS A 10 -2.86 -16.43 -10.32
N VAL A 11 -2.73 -16.53 -9.00
CA VAL A 11 -3.36 -15.59 -8.04
C VAL A 11 -2.79 -14.19 -8.22
N THR A 12 -1.47 -14.05 -8.33
CA THR A 12 -0.79 -12.76 -8.55
C THR A 12 -1.26 -12.10 -9.85
N LYS A 13 -1.38 -12.86 -10.95
CA LYS A 13 -1.87 -12.36 -12.24
C LYS A 13 -3.34 -11.94 -12.18
N LYS A 14 -4.18 -12.72 -11.46
CA LYS A 14 -5.59 -12.39 -11.24
C LYS A 14 -5.70 -11.09 -10.45
N PHE A 15 -5.00 -10.99 -9.31
CA PHE A 15 -4.95 -9.77 -8.51
C PHE A 15 -4.52 -8.58 -9.34
N TYR A 16 -3.43 -8.69 -10.09
CA TYR A 16 -2.92 -7.60 -10.92
C TYR A 16 -3.94 -7.13 -11.97
N GLY A 17 -4.65 -8.05 -12.60
CA GLY A 17 -5.69 -7.70 -13.57
C GLY A 17 -6.87 -6.91 -12.98
N GLU A 18 -7.27 -7.25 -11.75
CA GLU A 18 -8.31 -6.53 -11.01
C GLU A 18 -7.77 -5.22 -10.42
N PHE A 19 -6.56 -5.24 -9.90
CA PHE A 19 -5.84 -4.09 -9.38
C PHE A 19 -5.69 -2.97 -10.42
N GLU A 20 -5.34 -3.30 -11.67
CA GLU A 20 -5.22 -2.32 -12.75
C GLU A 20 -6.54 -1.58 -13.03
N LYS A 21 -7.68 -2.27 -12.90
CA LYS A 21 -9.00 -1.63 -13.01
C LYS A 21 -9.24 -0.66 -11.85
N GLN A 22 -8.92 -1.11 -10.62
CA GLN A 22 -9.05 -0.27 -9.42
C GLN A 22 -8.15 0.95 -9.48
N ARG A 23 -6.91 0.79 -9.94
CA ARG A 23 -5.96 1.88 -10.12
C ARG A 23 -6.46 2.94 -11.09
N LYS A 24 -7.01 2.53 -12.24
CA LYS A 24 -7.59 3.46 -13.21
C LYS A 24 -8.77 4.22 -12.61
N SER A 25 -9.68 3.51 -11.94
CA SER A 25 -10.81 4.14 -11.26
C SER A 25 -10.36 5.07 -10.14
N PHE A 26 -9.34 4.69 -9.36
CA PHE A 26 -8.79 5.52 -8.28
C PHE A 26 -8.21 6.84 -8.80
N ALA A 27 -7.54 6.82 -9.95
CA ALA A 27 -6.95 8.01 -10.57
C ALA A 27 -7.99 9.10 -10.87
N GLU A 28 -9.23 8.71 -11.17
CA GLU A 28 -10.35 9.65 -11.46
C GLU A 28 -10.75 10.49 -10.24
N PHE A 29 -10.39 10.06 -9.04
CA PHE A 29 -10.67 10.76 -7.77
C PHE A 29 -9.54 11.67 -7.30
N ILE A 30 -8.42 11.70 -8.02
CA ILE A 30 -7.27 12.56 -7.69
C ILE A 30 -7.45 13.89 -8.39
N ALA A 31 -7.43 14.96 -7.60
CA ALA A 31 -7.49 16.33 -8.08
C ALA A 31 -6.15 17.07 -7.84
N GLY A 32 -5.91 18.14 -8.58
CA GLY A 32 -4.79 19.05 -8.36
C GLY A 32 -3.47 18.66 -9.01
N ILE A 33 -3.42 17.55 -9.75
CA ILE A 33 -2.31 17.24 -10.66
C ILE A 33 -2.75 17.64 -12.07
N PRO A 34 -2.00 18.51 -12.77
CA PRO A 34 -2.30 18.82 -14.17
C PRO A 34 -2.31 17.53 -14.99
N ASP A 35 -3.30 17.40 -15.88
CA ASP A 35 -3.47 16.19 -16.68
C ASP A 35 -2.39 16.09 -17.76
N THR A 36 -1.20 15.68 -17.35
CA THR A 36 -0.12 15.27 -18.25
C THR A 36 -0.21 13.78 -18.60
N GLY A 37 -1.18 13.08 -18.01
CA GLY A 37 -1.38 11.64 -18.13
C GLY A 37 -0.26 10.81 -17.47
N GLU A 38 0.98 11.29 -17.40
CA GLU A 38 2.10 10.57 -16.81
C GLU A 38 2.23 10.85 -15.30
N ASP A 39 2.19 12.10 -14.90
CA ASP A 39 2.31 12.49 -13.48
C ASP A 39 1.16 11.92 -12.65
N LEU A 40 -0.06 11.99 -13.17
CA LEU A 40 -1.23 11.41 -12.51
C LEU A 40 -1.11 9.88 -12.35
N ARG A 41 -0.68 9.18 -13.41
CA ARG A 41 -0.46 7.72 -13.34
C ARG A 41 0.62 7.35 -12.33
N TRP A 42 1.71 8.10 -12.34
CA TRP A 42 2.82 7.89 -11.42
C TRP A 42 2.42 8.12 -9.98
N TYR A 43 1.75 9.25 -9.71
CA TYR A 43 1.27 9.56 -8.37
C TYR A 43 0.26 8.55 -7.85
N THR A 44 -0.68 8.13 -8.70
CA THR A 44 -1.65 7.07 -8.36
C THR A 44 -0.94 5.80 -7.92
N ALA A 45 0.12 5.39 -8.62
CA ALA A 45 0.90 4.23 -8.25
C ALA A 45 1.55 4.40 -6.88
N VAL A 46 2.26 5.51 -6.66
CA VAL A 46 2.92 5.80 -5.38
C VAL A 46 1.93 5.76 -4.21
N LEU A 47 0.76 6.38 -4.38
CA LEU A 47 -0.24 6.42 -3.33
C LEU A 47 -0.85 5.04 -3.03
N ILE A 48 -1.19 4.29 -4.06
CA ILE A 48 -1.75 2.94 -3.87
C ILE A 48 -0.70 1.99 -3.29
N ASP A 49 0.57 2.07 -3.70
CA ASP A 49 1.66 1.26 -3.12
C ASP A 49 1.83 1.54 -1.62
N ARG A 50 1.75 2.81 -1.20
CA ARG A 50 1.72 3.17 0.23
C ARG A 50 0.53 2.51 0.94
N LEU A 51 -0.66 2.60 0.37
CA LEU A 51 -1.88 2.03 0.96
C LEU A 51 -1.83 0.50 1.04
N MET A 52 -1.30 -0.17 0.01
CA MET A 52 -1.08 -1.63 0.04
C MET A 52 -0.09 -2.03 1.12
N PHE A 53 1.02 -1.30 1.26
CA PHE A 53 1.98 -1.54 2.33
C PHE A 53 1.33 -1.36 3.71
N LEU A 54 0.54 -0.31 3.91
CA LEU A 54 -0.19 -0.11 5.16
C LEU A 54 -1.22 -1.22 5.42
N TRP A 55 -1.83 -1.75 4.36
CA TRP A 55 -2.75 -2.87 4.49
C TRP A 55 -2.04 -4.12 5.00
N PHE A 56 -0.84 -4.43 4.52
CA PHE A 56 -0.02 -5.49 5.10
C PHE A 56 0.32 -5.24 6.57
N LEU A 57 0.67 -4.00 6.94
CA LEU A 57 0.97 -3.66 8.33
C LEU A 57 -0.23 -3.83 9.26
N GLN A 58 -1.43 -3.43 8.84
CA GLN A 58 -2.63 -3.61 9.67
C GLN A 58 -3.01 -5.08 9.82
N GLU A 59 -2.86 -5.91 8.78
CA GLU A 59 -3.08 -7.35 8.88
C GLU A 59 -2.16 -8.02 9.93
N LYS A 60 -0.98 -7.49 10.12
CA LYS A 60 -0.03 -7.89 11.19
C LYS A 60 -0.24 -7.15 12.51
N ARG A 61 -1.26 -6.31 12.61
CA ARG A 61 -1.58 -5.50 13.79
C ARG A 61 -0.48 -4.51 14.19
N PHE A 62 0.38 -4.10 13.27
CA PHE A 62 1.38 -3.06 13.52
C PHE A 62 0.79 -1.64 13.54
N LEU A 63 -0.47 -1.48 13.21
CA LEU A 63 -1.19 -0.21 13.25
C LEU A 63 -2.21 -0.26 14.39
N ASP A 64 -1.81 0.22 15.56
CA ASP A 64 -2.65 0.34 16.76
C ASP A 64 -3.32 -0.99 17.19
N ASP A 65 -2.61 -2.12 16.97
CA ASP A 65 -3.10 -3.50 17.21
C ASP A 65 -4.44 -3.83 16.51
N LYS A 66 -4.75 -3.17 15.38
CA LYS A 66 -6.00 -3.33 14.64
C LYS A 66 -5.76 -3.91 13.25
N LYS A 67 -6.65 -4.83 12.81
CA LYS A 67 -6.67 -5.37 11.44
C LYS A 67 -7.49 -4.53 10.46
N ASP A 68 -8.29 -3.62 10.96
CA ASP A 68 -9.19 -2.75 10.22
C ASP A 68 -8.90 -1.26 10.48
N TYR A 69 -7.64 -0.95 10.82
CA TYR A 69 -7.19 0.39 11.20
C TYR A 69 -7.58 1.45 10.17
N LEU A 70 -7.26 1.24 8.90
CA LEU A 70 -7.55 2.21 7.83
C LEU A 70 -9.05 2.37 7.61
N GLN A 71 -9.80 1.27 7.66
CA GLN A 71 -11.25 1.29 7.49
C GLN A 71 -11.94 2.03 8.63
N GLN A 72 -11.53 1.79 9.88
CA GLN A 72 -12.07 2.50 11.04
C GLN A 72 -11.79 3.99 10.96
N ARG A 73 -10.55 4.40 10.63
CA ARG A 73 -10.17 5.80 10.47
C ARG A 73 -10.96 6.51 9.36
N LEU A 74 -11.19 5.82 8.24
CA LEU A 74 -12.03 6.36 7.17
C LEU A 74 -13.49 6.50 7.62
N MET A 75 -14.04 5.49 8.25
CA MET A 75 -15.42 5.51 8.75
C MET A 75 -15.63 6.64 9.77
N ASP A 76 -14.71 6.80 10.73
CA ASP A 76 -14.77 7.89 11.72
C ASP A 76 -14.71 9.25 11.04
N HIS A 77 -13.86 9.38 10.02
CA HIS A 77 -13.73 10.61 9.23
C HIS A 77 -15.03 10.97 8.50
N VAL A 78 -15.63 10.00 7.80
CA VAL A 78 -16.88 10.19 7.05
C VAL A 78 -18.04 10.50 8.00
N ASN A 79 -18.16 9.77 9.11
CA ASN A 79 -19.21 9.99 10.11
C ASN A 79 -19.12 11.40 10.76
N ALA A 80 -17.91 11.89 10.94
CA ALA A 80 -17.70 13.25 11.48
C ALA A 80 -17.95 14.37 10.45
N GLN A 81 -18.27 14.03 9.21
CA GLN A 81 -18.58 14.96 8.13
C GLN A 81 -17.54 16.09 7.97
N HIS A 82 -16.26 15.74 8.00
CA HIS A 82 -15.20 16.72 7.86
C HIS A 82 -15.22 17.40 6.47
N ALA A 83 -15.01 18.70 6.45
CA ALA A 83 -14.95 19.48 5.20
C ALA A 83 -13.66 19.22 4.39
N ILE A 84 -12.62 18.66 5.01
CA ILE A 84 -11.33 18.35 4.40
C ILE A 84 -11.29 16.84 4.17
N SER A 85 -10.82 16.37 3.02
CA SER A 85 -10.75 14.95 2.65
C SER A 85 -9.96 14.10 3.66
N PHE A 86 -10.25 12.81 3.72
CA PHE A 86 -9.49 11.81 4.47
C PHE A 86 -8.00 11.79 4.07
N TYR A 87 -7.72 12.00 2.78
CA TYR A 87 -6.36 12.11 2.26
C TYR A 87 -5.59 13.23 2.97
N ARG A 88 -6.12 14.46 2.97
CA ARG A 88 -5.43 15.63 3.55
C ARG A 88 -5.44 15.62 5.07
N ARG A 89 -6.57 15.24 5.66
CA ARG A 89 -6.75 15.31 7.11
C ARG A 89 -6.01 14.21 7.85
N PHE A 90 -5.99 13.00 7.29
CA PHE A 90 -5.47 11.83 7.98
C PHE A 90 -4.27 11.19 7.28
N LEU A 91 -4.37 10.83 5.99
CA LEU A 91 -3.33 10.06 5.33
C LEU A 91 -2.03 10.84 5.13
N CYS A 92 -2.06 12.10 4.69
CA CYS A 92 -0.86 12.91 4.56
C CYS A 92 -0.14 13.09 5.91
N PRO A 93 -0.82 13.49 7.02
CA PRO A 93 -0.21 13.52 8.34
C PRO A 93 0.33 12.16 8.79
N LEU A 94 -0.39 11.06 8.55
CA LEU A 94 0.07 9.72 8.87
C LEU A 94 1.36 9.37 8.14
N PHE A 95 1.45 9.62 6.83
CA PHE A 95 2.64 9.34 6.04
C PHE A 95 3.84 10.14 6.51
N PHE A 96 3.69 11.46 6.65
CA PHE A 96 4.83 12.39 6.81
C PHE A 96 5.19 12.67 8.27
N ARG A 97 4.27 12.46 9.21
CA ARG A 97 4.51 12.59 10.65
C ARG A 97 4.43 11.26 11.35
N GLY A 98 3.35 10.49 11.06
CA GLY A 98 3.12 9.19 11.68
C GLY A 98 4.21 8.16 11.36
N PHE A 99 4.69 8.09 10.13
CA PHE A 99 5.68 7.09 9.71
C PHE A 99 7.08 7.66 9.48
N ALA A 100 7.20 8.83 8.88
CA ALA A 100 8.50 9.34 8.43
C ALA A 100 9.22 10.22 9.48
N GLU A 101 8.52 10.72 10.49
CA GLU A 101 9.16 11.54 11.54
C GLU A 101 9.76 10.67 12.63
N GLU A 102 11.04 10.91 12.94
CA GLU A 102 11.74 10.20 14.00
C GLU A 102 11.09 10.42 15.37
N ARG A 103 11.00 9.36 16.17
CA ARG A 103 10.39 9.42 17.51
C ARG A 103 11.32 10.07 18.50
N THR A 104 10.89 11.21 19.03
CA THR A 104 11.52 11.93 20.12
C THR A 104 10.61 11.96 21.36
N GLU A 105 11.14 12.33 22.53
CA GLU A 105 10.30 12.51 23.71
C GLU A 105 9.24 13.61 23.49
N ALA A 106 9.56 14.64 22.74
CA ALA A 106 8.67 15.78 22.48
C ALA A 106 7.48 15.43 21.58
N ASN A 107 7.65 14.53 20.58
CA ASN A 107 6.60 14.23 19.59
C ASN A 107 5.87 12.90 19.83
N ARG A 108 6.43 11.99 20.61
CA ARG A 108 5.88 10.65 20.84
C ARG A 108 4.42 10.65 21.32
N ALA A 109 4.13 11.47 22.33
CA ALA A 109 2.80 11.57 22.90
C ALA A 109 1.79 12.12 21.88
N THR A 110 2.17 13.14 21.12
CA THR A 110 1.32 13.77 20.10
C THR A 110 1.04 12.81 18.94
N ILE A 111 2.07 12.14 18.43
CA ILE A 111 1.93 11.16 17.36
C ILE A 111 1.03 10.00 17.80
N ARG A 112 1.21 9.50 19.03
CA ARG A 112 0.38 8.43 19.57
C ARG A 112 -1.08 8.86 19.78
N ALA A 113 -1.32 10.08 20.21
CA ALA A 113 -2.68 10.60 20.38
C ALA A 113 -3.41 10.76 19.04
N GLU A 114 -2.69 11.14 17.97
CA GLU A 114 -3.27 11.39 16.65
C GLU A 114 -3.48 10.10 15.86
N PHE A 115 -2.49 9.20 15.85
CA PHE A 115 -2.48 8.03 14.98
C PHE A 115 -2.62 6.68 15.73
N GLY A 116 -2.53 6.67 17.06
CA GLY A 116 -2.40 5.44 17.84
C GLY A 116 -0.96 4.93 17.85
N ASP A 117 -0.78 3.66 18.19
CA ASP A 117 0.53 3.03 18.19
C ASP A 117 0.91 2.59 16.78
N VAL A 118 1.70 3.44 16.10
CA VAL A 118 2.18 3.20 14.73
C VAL A 118 3.71 3.20 14.70
N PRO A 119 4.36 2.33 13.90
CA PRO A 119 5.80 2.25 13.83
C PRO A 119 6.44 3.48 13.18
N PHE A 120 7.67 3.79 13.56
CA PHE A 120 8.52 4.68 12.76
C PHE A 120 9.10 3.89 11.58
N LEU A 121 8.93 4.42 10.38
CA LEU A 121 9.38 3.78 9.14
C LEU A 121 10.37 4.70 8.43
N ASN A 122 11.65 4.50 8.69
CA ASN A 122 12.72 5.26 8.05
C ASN A 122 12.96 4.71 6.62
N GLY A 123 12.15 5.12 5.67
CA GLY A 123 12.27 4.68 4.29
C GLY A 123 11.69 5.64 3.27
N GLY A 124 12.20 5.59 2.03
CA GLY A 124 11.78 6.45 0.92
C GLY A 124 10.30 6.35 0.56
N LEU A 125 9.62 5.26 0.94
CA LEU A 125 8.20 5.05 0.64
C LEU A 125 7.30 6.18 1.20
N PHE A 126 7.60 6.65 2.42
CA PHE A 126 6.85 7.72 3.09
C PHE A 126 7.53 9.08 3.03
N ALA A 127 8.61 9.22 2.26
CA ALA A 127 9.15 10.54 1.94
C ALA A 127 8.16 11.30 1.03
N ARG A 128 8.14 12.65 1.16
CA ARG A 128 7.29 13.47 0.28
C ARG A 128 7.73 13.29 -1.18
N HIS A 129 6.81 12.83 -2.01
CA HIS A 129 7.03 12.72 -3.44
C HIS A 129 7.13 14.13 -4.08
N GLU A 130 7.87 14.26 -5.17
CA GLU A 130 8.05 15.52 -5.88
C GLU A 130 6.72 16.17 -6.29
N LEU A 131 5.75 15.38 -6.74
CA LEU A 131 4.41 15.85 -7.08
C LEU A 131 3.64 16.39 -5.86
N GLU A 132 3.83 15.77 -4.68
CA GLU A 132 3.25 16.26 -3.42
C GLU A 132 3.87 17.59 -2.97
N GLN A 133 5.15 17.81 -3.28
CA GLN A 133 5.82 19.08 -3.01
C GLN A 133 5.35 20.17 -3.97
N ARG A 134 5.28 19.87 -5.28
CA ARG A 134 4.86 20.83 -6.31
C ARG A 134 3.39 21.23 -6.22
N HIS A 135 2.52 20.28 -5.86
CA HIS A 135 1.07 20.47 -5.92
C HIS A 135 0.39 20.43 -4.54
N CYS A 136 1.12 20.58 -3.45
CA CYS A 136 0.62 20.39 -2.08
C CYS A 136 -0.67 21.15 -1.75
N ALA A 137 -0.85 22.35 -2.31
CA ALA A 137 -2.03 23.18 -2.07
C ALA A 137 -3.27 22.70 -2.85
N ALA A 138 -3.09 22.14 -4.03
CA ALA A 138 -4.16 21.72 -4.93
C ALA A 138 -4.44 20.21 -4.87
N LEU A 139 -3.40 19.40 -4.56
CA LEU A 139 -3.47 17.95 -4.55
C LEU A 139 -4.46 17.45 -3.49
N ASP A 140 -5.45 16.70 -3.93
CA ASP A 140 -6.48 16.11 -3.09
C ASP A 140 -6.99 14.78 -3.67
N VAL A 141 -7.60 13.95 -2.83
CA VAL A 141 -8.22 12.68 -3.23
C VAL A 141 -9.56 12.54 -2.51
N ALA A 142 -10.62 12.33 -3.27
CA ALA A 142 -11.95 12.18 -2.70
C ALA A 142 -12.09 10.90 -1.86
N ASP A 143 -12.83 10.97 -0.76
CA ASP A 143 -13.00 9.88 0.21
C ASP A 143 -13.55 8.59 -0.42
N ALA A 144 -14.45 8.72 -1.40
CA ALA A 144 -15.01 7.60 -2.16
C ALA A 144 -13.95 6.73 -2.88
N ALA A 145 -12.77 7.28 -3.18
CA ALA A 145 -11.65 6.50 -3.73
C ALA A 145 -11.16 5.45 -2.73
N PHE A 146 -11.03 5.85 -1.47
CA PHE A 146 -10.56 4.97 -0.40
C PHE A 146 -11.60 3.93 -0.02
N GLU A 147 -12.89 4.28 0.00
CA GLU A 147 -13.97 3.32 0.22
C GLU A 147 -13.92 2.17 -0.80
N LYS A 148 -13.81 2.50 -2.08
CA LYS A 148 -13.71 1.53 -3.18
C LYS A 148 -12.44 0.69 -3.09
N LEU A 149 -11.29 1.33 -2.84
CA LEU A 149 -10.01 0.65 -2.78
C LEU A 149 -9.92 -0.30 -1.58
N PHE A 150 -10.38 0.14 -0.39
CA PHE A 150 -10.38 -0.71 0.80
C PHE A 150 -11.38 -1.86 0.69
N ALA A 151 -12.53 -1.65 0.06
CA ALA A 151 -13.46 -2.73 -0.28
C ALA A 151 -12.83 -3.75 -1.25
N PHE A 152 -12.01 -3.32 -2.19
CA PHE A 152 -11.26 -4.21 -3.07
C PHE A 152 -10.18 -4.97 -2.29
N PHE A 153 -9.39 -4.30 -1.45
CA PHE A 153 -8.37 -4.97 -0.65
C PHE A 153 -8.95 -6.04 0.29
N ALA A 154 -10.11 -5.77 0.89
CA ALA A 154 -10.79 -6.70 1.79
C ALA A 154 -11.26 -8.01 1.11
N GLN A 155 -11.31 -8.07 -0.21
CA GLN A 155 -11.67 -9.29 -0.96
C GLN A 155 -10.54 -10.33 -1.00
N TRP A 156 -9.33 -9.95 -0.57
CA TRP A 156 -8.12 -10.77 -0.65
C TRP A 156 -7.63 -11.13 0.75
N ASP A 157 -6.97 -12.28 0.87
CA ASP A 157 -6.33 -12.71 2.12
C ASP A 157 -4.86 -12.26 2.12
N TRP A 158 -4.54 -11.24 2.92
CA TRP A 158 -3.22 -10.61 2.96
C TRP A 158 -2.35 -11.25 4.04
N HIS A 159 -1.22 -11.83 3.65
CA HIS A 159 -0.30 -12.46 4.59
C HIS A 159 1.17 -12.16 4.23
N LEU A 160 2.03 -12.16 5.25
CA LEU A 160 3.48 -11.92 5.10
C LEU A 160 4.30 -13.21 5.02
N ASP A 161 3.69 -14.37 5.24
CA ASP A 161 4.39 -15.64 5.30
C ASP A 161 4.39 -16.32 3.93
N ASP A 162 5.56 -16.82 3.49
CA ASP A 162 5.71 -17.65 2.29
C ASP A 162 5.31 -19.10 2.51
N ARG A 163 4.96 -19.46 3.73
CA ARG A 163 4.52 -20.82 4.03
C ARG A 163 3.30 -21.16 3.19
N PRO A 164 3.28 -22.38 2.58
CA PRO A 164 2.06 -22.87 1.95
C PRO A 164 0.94 -22.75 2.98
N LEU A 165 -0.15 -22.09 2.61
CA LEU A 165 -1.34 -22.07 3.43
C LEU A 165 -1.77 -23.53 3.63
N GLU A 166 -1.44 -24.11 4.79
CA GLU A 166 -2.12 -25.32 5.21
C GLU A 166 -3.59 -24.95 5.29
N LYS A 167 -4.38 -25.52 4.38
CA LYS A 167 -5.83 -25.39 4.42
C LYS A 167 -6.24 -25.91 5.79
N LYS A 168 -6.42 -24.99 6.75
CA LYS A 168 -6.94 -25.36 8.06
C LYS A 168 -8.29 -25.99 7.82
N ALA A 169 -8.32 -27.31 7.99
CA ALA A 169 -9.55 -28.09 7.90
C ALA A 169 -10.56 -27.46 8.86
N GLY A 170 -11.60 -26.80 8.33
CA GLY A 170 -12.73 -26.33 9.12
C GLY A 170 -13.15 -24.86 9.00
N LYS A 171 -12.32 -23.95 8.49
CA LYS A 171 -12.73 -22.57 8.15
C LYS A 171 -12.02 -22.15 6.88
N ALA A 172 -12.60 -22.50 5.76
CA ALA A 172 -12.11 -22.03 4.46
C ALA A 172 -12.42 -20.54 4.33
N ASP A 173 -11.46 -19.68 4.64
CA ASP A 173 -11.45 -18.35 4.06
C ASP A 173 -11.36 -18.55 2.55
N LYS A 174 -12.41 -18.17 1.82
CA LYS A 174 -12.51 -18.38 0.36
C LYS A 174 -11.71 -17.35 -0.43
N ARG A 175 -11.05 -16.41 0.28
CA ARG A 175 -10.27 -15.36 -0.36
C ARG A 175 -8.96 -15.91 -0.90
N ASP A 176 -8.56 -15.43 -2.07
CA ASP A 176 -7.27 -15.78 -2.66
C ASP A 176 -6.14 -15.12 -1.84
N PRO A 177 -5.08 -15.87 -1.50
CA PRO A 177 -3.97 -15.37 -0.68
C PRO A 177 -3.05 -14.44 -1.46
N ILE A 178 -2.67 -13.33 -0.85
CA ILE A 178 -1.69 -12.35 -1.37
C ILE A 178 -0.55 -12.19 -0.38
N ASN A 179 0.67 -12.28 -0.87
CA ASN A 179 1.89 -12.01 -0.12
C ASN A 179 2.59 -10.72 -0.61
N PRO A 180 3.65 -10.23 0.06
CA PRO A 180 4.38 -9.03 -0.34
C PRO A 180 5.01 -9.08 -1.74
N ASP A 181 5.25 -10.27 -2.33
CA ASP A 181 5.79 -10.40 -3.69
C ASP A 181 4.89 -9.73 -4.73
N VAL A 182 3.59 -9.62 -4.43
CA VAL A 182 2.66 -8.89 -5.29
C VAL A 182 3.02 -7.40 -5.41
N LEU A 183 3.55 -6.79 -4.33
CA LEU A 183 4.06 -5.41 -4.38
C LEU A 183 5.25 -5.32 -5.34
N GLY A 184 6.21 -6.24 -5.20
CA GLY A 184 7.35 -6.32 -6.11
C GLY A 184 6.92 -6.52 -7.56
N TYR A 185 5.96 -7.40 -7.81
CA TYR A 185 5.42 -7.64 -9.15
C TYR A 185 4.72 -6.40 -9.73
N ILE A 186 3.92 -5.70 -8.94
CA ILE A 186 3.24 -4.47 -9.35
C ILE A 186 4.30 -3.40 -9.66
N PHE A 187 5.25 -3.21 -8.75
CA PHE A 187 6.33 -2.25 -8.92
C PHE A 187 7.15 -2.54 -10.18
N GLU A 188 7.52 -3.80 -10.42
CA GLU A 188 8.21 -4.22 -11.65
C GLU A 188 7.39 -3.87 -12.90
N LYS A 189 6.08 -4.12 -12.90
CA LYS A 189 5.21 -3.79 -14.04
C LYS A 189 5.10 -2.29 -14.27
N PHE A 190 5.06 -1.50 -13.21
CA PHE A 190 5.06 -0.03 -13.30
C PHE A 190 6.37 0.52 -13.82
N VAL A 191 7.46 0.03 -13.24
CA VAL A 191 8.80 0.47 -13.59
C VAL A 191 9.15 -0.01 -15.01
N ASN A 192 8.76 -1.20 -15.43
CA ASN A 192 9.02 -1.74 -16.77
C ASN A 192 8.40 -0.90 -17.91
N GLN A 193 7.36 -0.12 -17.65
CA GLN A 193 6.89 0.86 -18.64
C GLN A 193 7.89 2.02 -18.84
N LYS A 194 8.68 2.38 -17.81
CA LYS A 194 9.81 3.34 -17.90
C LYS A 194 11.19 2.67 -18.08
N GLN A 195 11.33 1.40 -17.70
CA GLN A 195 12.61 0.67 -17.61
C GLN A 195 13.29 0.35 -18.92
N LYS A 196 12.64 0.42 -20.05
CA LYS A 196 13.37 0.47 -21.31
C LYS A 196 14.39 1.62 -21.35
N GLN A 197 14.31 2.53 -20.39
CA GLN A 197 15.22 3.69 -20.25
C GLN A 197 16.18 3.60 -19.04
N MET A 198 15.95 2.80 -18.01
CA MET A 198 16.74 2.86 -16.77
C MET A 198 17.40 1.55 -16.29
N GLY A 199 17.11 0.40 -16.88
CA GLY A 199 17.86 -0.87 -16.62
C GLY A 199 17.75 -1.45 -15.21
N THR A 200 16.76 -1.06 -14.40
CA THR A 200 16.56 -1.57 -13.05
C THR A 200 15.56 -2.72 -13.04
N TYR A 201 15.91 -3.86 -12.41
CA TYR A 201 15.06 -5.05 -12.30
C TYR A 201 14.83 -5.40 -10.83
N TYR A 202 13.60 -5.80 -10.49
CA TYR A 202 13.31 -6.38 -9.19
C TYR A 202 13.93 -7.78 -9.11
N THR A 203 14.76 -8.03 -8.11
CA THR A 203 15.38 -9.34 -7.92
C THR A 203 14.38 -10.24 -7.18
N LYS A 204 14.00 -11.36 -7.80
CA LYS A 204 13.06 -12.32 -7.21
C LYS A 204 13.63 -12.93 -5.93
N GLU A 205 12.74 -13.32 -5.02
CA GLU A 205 13.09 -13.85 -3.70
C GLU A 205 13.98 -15.10 -3.76
N ASP A 206 13.68 -16.03 -4.68
CA ASP A 206 14.51 -17.22 -4.91
C ASP A 206 15.97 -16.88 -5.26
N ILE A 207 16.19 -15.79 -5.99
CA ILE A 207 17.53 -15.30 -6.34
C ILE A 207 18.19 -14.64 -5.12
N THR A 208 17.46 -13.82 -4.36
CA THR A 208 18.00 -13.17 -3.15
C THR A 208 18.28 -14.19 -2.05
N GLU A 209 17.45 -15.21 -1.89
CA GLU A 209 17.68 -16.33 -0.99
C GLU A 209 18.92 -17.14 -1.40
N TYR A 210 19.07 -17.43 -2.70
CA TYR A 210 20.26 -18.11 -3.22
C TYR A 210 21.53 -17.31 -2.98
N ILE A 211 21.52 -16.00 -3.23
CA ILE A 211 22.65 -15.10 -2.97
C ILE A 211 22.95 -15.09 -1.47
N GLY A 212 21.94 -14.90 -0.60
CA GLY A 212 22.11 -14.89 0.84
C GLY A 212 22.71 -16.19 1.41
N LYS A 213 22.29 -17.35 0.89
CA LYS A 213 22.82 -18.65 1.32
C LYS A 213 24.23 -18.97 0.84
N ASN A 214 24.70 -18.31 -0.22
CA ASN A 214 26.00 -18.62 -0.84
C ASN A 214 27.04 -17.50 -0.69
N THR A 215 26.69 -16.38 -0.04
CA THR A 215 27.59 -15.23 0.18
C THR A 215 27.88 -14.95 1.64
N ILE A 216 27.30 -15.69 2.55
CA ILE A 216 27.58 -15.73 4.00
C ILE A 216 28.10 -17.12 4.34
#